data_e9b56b8a439d3829b507dbae2fdde8bc
#
_entry.id   e9b56b8a439d3829b507dbae2fdde8bc
#
_cell.length_a   1.000
_cell.length_b   1.000
_cell.length_c   1.000
_cell.angle_alpha   90.00
_cell.angle_beta   90.00
_cell.angle_gamma   90.00
#
_symmetry.space_group_name_H-M   'P 1'
#
loop_
_entity.id
_entity.type
_entity.pdbx_description
1 polymer ?
#
loop_
_entity_poly.entity_id
_entity_poly.type
_entity_poly.pdbx_seq_one_letter_code
_entity_poly.pdbx_strand_id
1 'polypeptide(L)' 'MSEQPDQTDRTARAMRDDVERLARGRPCHWVPVHDITQRLGLDDAAGDAAVRWAIDQGWFVADSDPPHSVRLSVVQTAS' A
#
# COMPACT_ATOMS: atom_id res chain seq x y z
N MET A 1 -14.39 15.22 13.59
CA MET A 1 -14.24 14.89 13.34
C MET A 1 -13.25 14.89 12.91
N SER A 2 -12.76 14.75 13.04
CA SER A 2 -11.71 14.83 12.77
C SER A 2 -11.09 13.85 12.09
N GLU A 3 -11.46 12.87 11.88
CA GLU A 3 -10.97 11.95 11.27
C GLU A 3 -10.77 12.24 9.96
N GLN A 4 -9.83 12.01 9.25
CA GLN A 4 -9.50 12.33 7.94
C GLN A 4 -9.34 11.06 7.17
N PRO A 5 -10.32 10.27 7.09
CA PRO A 5 -10.20 9.04 6.34
C PRO A 5 -9.85 9.32 4.90
N ASP A 6 -10.26 10.49 4.40
CA ASP A 6 -9.92 10.83 3.04
C ASP A 6 -8.45 10.92 2.81
N GLN A 7 -7.69 11.40 3.77
CA GLN A 7 -6.27 11.53 3.60
C GLN A 7 -5.59 10.18 3.56
N THR A 8 -6.00 9.28 4.43
CA THR A 8 -5.45 7.93 4.41
C THR A 8 -5.81 7.22 3.12
N ASP A 9 -7.02 7.40 2.64
CA ASP A 9 -7.47 6.82 1.39
C ASP A 9 -6.61 7.33 0.23
N ARG A 10 -6.38 8.62 0.15
CA ARG A 10 -5.58 9.19 -0.92
C ARG A 10 -4.15 8.70 -0.85
N THR A 11 -3.60 8.63 0.35
CA THR A 11 -2.25 8.13 0.52
C THR A 11 -2.16 6.68 0.10
N ALA A 12 -3.14 5.88 0.49
CA ALA A 12 -3.15 4.46 0.13
C ALA A 12 -3.27 4.28 -1.38
N ARG A 13 -4.06 5.12 -2.05
CA ARG A 13 -4.19 5.04 -3.50
C ARG A 13 -2.88 5.40 -4.19
N ALA A 14 -2.18 6.41 -3.67
CA ALA A 14 -0.89 6.78 -4.21
C ALA A 14 0.12 5.65 -4.04
N MET A 15 0.09 4.99 -2.88
CA MET A 15 0.97 3.86 -2.64
C MET A 15 0.64 2.71 -3.56
N ARG A 16 -0.64 2.45 -3.77
CA ARG A 16 -1.05 1.39 -4.69
C ARG A 16 -0.57 1.66 -6.10
N ASP A 17 -0.70 2.90 -6.55
CA ASP A 17 -0.25 3.28 -7.88
C ASP A 17 1.25 3.10 -8.01
N ASP A 18 1.99 3.43 -6.96
CA ASP A 18 3.44 3.29 -6.97
C ASP A 18 3.83 1.81 -7.09
N VAL A 19 3.20 0.97 -6.29
CA VAL A 19 3.48 -0.46 -6.32
C VAL A 19 3.07 -1.04 -7.67
N GLU A 20 1.94 -0.62 -8.19
CA GLU A 20 1.45 -1.09 -9.46
C GLU A 20 2.44 -0.77 -10.58
N ARG A 21 2.99 0.42 -10.55
CA ARG A 21 3.96 0.83 -11.56
C ARG A 21 5.22 -0.01 -11.47
N LEU A 22 5.69 -0.27 -10.25
CA LEU A 22 6.89 -1.06 -10.07
C LEU A 22 6.67 -2.53 -10.36
N ALA A 23 5.47 -3.01 -10.12
CA ALA A 23 5.17 -4.42 -10.28
C ALA A 23 4.58 -4.75 -11.64
N ARG A 24 4.67 -3.83 -12.58
CA ARG A 24 4.07 -4.03 -13.86
C ARG A 24 4.56 -5.33 -14.47
N GLY A 25 3.65 -6.22 -14.78
CA GLY A 25 3.98 -7.52 -15.33
C GLY A 25 4.51 -8.52 -14.30
N ARG A 26 4.55 -8.14 -13.03
CA ARG A 26 5.06 -9.03 -11.99
C ARG A 26 4.14 -8.96 -10.80
N PRO A 27 3.02 -9.64 -10.84
CA PRO A 27 2.03 -9.52 -9.76
C PRO A 27 2.54 -9.94 -8.39
N CYS A 28 3.57 -10.76 -8.35
CA CYS A 28 4.10 -11.20 -7.07
C CYS A 28 5.33 -10.41 -6.61
N HIS A 29 5.53 -9.26 -7.20
CA HIS A 29 6.71 -8.46 -6.85
C HIS A 29 6.50 -7.77 -5.51
N TRP A 30 7.38 -8.03 -4.57
CA TRP A 30 7.33 -7.41 -3.26
C TRP A 30 8.05 -6.07 -3.29
N VAL A 31 7.44 -5.06 -2.70
CA VAL A 31 8.00 -3.73 -2.67
C VAL A 31 8.14 -3.32 -1.21
N PRO A 32 9.32 -2.91 -0.77
CA PRO A 32 9.49 -2.48 0.61
C PRO A 32 8.66 -1.24 0.89
N VAL A 33 7.96 -1.24 2.00
CA VAL A 33 7.12 -0.11 2.39
C VAL A 33 7.98 1.15 2.54
N HIS A 34 9.17 1.00 3.08
CA HIS A 34 10.07 2.13 3.27
C HIS A 34 10.39 2.82 1.94
N ASP A 35 10.59 2.05 0.89
CA ASP A 35 10.86 2.62 -0.42
C ASP A 35 9.67 3.43 -0.93
N ILE A 36 8.47 2.92 -0.68
CA ILE A 36 7.27 3.62 -1.11
C ILE A 36 7.14 4.93 -0.37
N THR A 37 7.34 4.91 0.95
CA THR A 37 7.19 6.12 1.74
C THR A 37 8.23 7.15 1.35
N GLN A 38 9.44 6.72 1.03
CA GLN A 38 10.48 7.64 0.61
C GLN A 38 10.14 8.29 -0.72
N ARG A 39 9.67 7.51 -1.67
CA ARG A 39 9.35 8.07 -2.98
C ARG A 39 8.19 9.05 -2.91
N LEU A 40 7.25 8.79 -2.02
CA LEU A 40 6.07 9.63 -1.91
C LEU A 40 6.23 10.75 -0.88
N GLY A 41 7.35 10.77 -0.19
CA GLY A 41 7.60 11.82 0.79
C GLY A 41 6.73 11.69 2.03
N LEU A 42 6.41 10.49 2.44
CA LEU A 42 5.57 10.25 3.61
C LEU A 42 6.42 9.94 4.82
N ASP A 43 5.93 10.30 5.98
CA ASP A 43 6.61 9.86 7.19
C ASP A 43 6.16 8.44 7.51
N ASP A 44 6.84 7.83 8.46
CA ASP A 44 6.58 6.44 8.78
C ASP A 44 5.15 6.20 9.27
N ALA A 45 4.64 7.13 10.06
CA ALA A 45 3.31 6.95 10.62
C ALA A 45 2.24 7.01 9.53
N ALA A 46 2.38 7.97 8.61
CA ALA A 46 1.42 8.10 7.53
C ALA A 46 1.49 6.91 6.59
N GLY A 47 2.70 6.45 6.30
CA GLY A 47 2.89 5.29 5.45
C GLY A 47 2.30 4.04 6.06
N ASP A 48 2.55 3.83 7.35
CA ASP A 48 2.05 2.66 8.04
C ASP A 48 0.52 2.66 8.05
N ALA A 49 -0.08 3.78 8.36
CA ALA A 49 -1.53 3.87 8.40
C ALA A 49 -2.14 3.57 7.03
N ALA A 50 -1.54 4.11 5.98
CA ALA A 50 -2.05 3.90 4.63
C ALA A 50 -1.89 2.46 4.19
N VAL A 51 -0.76 1.84 4.53
CA VAL A 51 -0.54 0.44 4.17
C VAL A 51 -1.54 -0.45 4.89
N ARG A 52 -1.77 -0.21 6.17
CA ARG A 52 -2.73 -1.01 6.91
C ARG A 52 -4.13 -0.85 6.35
N TRP A 53 -4.48 0.36 6.00
CA TRP A 53 -5.78 0.63 5.41
C TRP A 53 -5.92 -0.11 4.08
N ALA A 54 -4.88 -0.08 3.25
CA ALA A 54 -4.91 -0.74 1.96
C ALA A 54 -4.99 -2.27 2.09
N ILE A 55 -4.30 -2.82 3.09
CA ILE A 55 -4.38 -4.25 3.35
C ILE A 55 -5.81 -4.61 3.74
N ASP A 56 -6.42 -3.77 4.56
CA ASP A 56 -7.79 -3.98 4.98
C ASP A 56 -8.76 -3.95 3.81
N GLN A 57 -8.48 -3.13 2.81
CA GLN A 57 -9.31 -3.04 1.62
C GLN A 57 -9.05 -4.19 0.64
N GLY A 58 -8.06 -5.00 0.92
CA GLY A 58 -7.72 -6.11 0.02
C GLY A 58 -6.85 -5.68 -1.15
N TRP A 59 -6.25 -4.51 -1.10
CA TRP A 59 -5.41 -4.03 -2.20
C TRP A 59 -3.99 -4.60 -2.12
N PHE A 60 -3.49 -4.81 -0.92
CA PHE A 60 -2.11 -5.28 -0.71
C PHE A 60 -2.10 -6.54 0.11
N VAL A 61 -1.04 -7.32 -0.07
CA VAL A 61 -0.72 -8.43 0.80
C VAL A 61 0.58 -8.08 1.48
N ALA A 62 0.64 -8.26 2.78
CA ALA A 62 1.83 -7.93 3.57
C ALA A 62 2.66 -9.16 3.81
N ASP A 63 3.97 -8.97 3.95
CA ASP A 63 4.86 -10.08 4.23
C ASP A 63 4.94 -10.39 5.72
N SER A 64 4.55 -9.46 6.56
CA SER A 64 4.66 -9.64 8.01
C SER A 64 3.76 -8.64 8.70
N ASP A 65 3.76 -8.69 10.02
CA ASP A 65 3.00 -7.77 10.84
C ASP A 65 3.91 -7.29 11.97
N PRO A 66 4.34 -6.05 11.96
CA PRO A 66 3.94 -5.00 10.99
C PRO A 66 4.54 -5.23 9.61
N PRO A 67 3.92 -4.71 8.58
CA PRO A 67 4.37 -4.99 7.21
C PRO A 67 5.70 -4.32 6.90
N HIS A 68 6.62 -5.07 6.35
CA HIS A 68 7.87 -4.51 5.86
C HIS A 68 7.81 -4.37 4.35
N SER A 69 7.16 -5.30 3.67
CA SER A 69 7.01 -5.24 2.23
C SER A 69 5.59 -5.64 1.88
N VAL A 70 5.13 -5.13 0.76
CA VAL A 70 3.78 -5.43 0.29
C VAL A 70 3.83 -5.77 -1.19
N ARG A 71 2.84 -6.48 -1.64
CA ARG A 71 2.62 -6.69 -3.06
C ARG A 71 1.15 -6.50 -3.34
N LEU A 72 0.82 -6.30 -4.58
CA LEU A 72 -0.58 -6.15 -4.95
C LEU A 72 -1.30 -7.48 -4.74
N SER A 73 -2.52 -7.37 -4.26
CA SER A 73 -3.36 -8.54 -4.16
C SER A 73 -3.84 -8.90 -5.56
N VAL A 74 -3.69 -10.14 -5.92
CA VAL A 74 -4.10 -10.55 -7.25
C VAL A 74 -5.44 -11.19 -7.25
N VAL A 75 -6.13 -11.02 -6.25
CA VAL A 75 -7.40 -11.56 -6.15
C VAL A 75 -8.30 -11.07 -7.12
N GLN A 76 -8.81 -11.38 -7.60
CA GLN A 76 -9.53 -10.85 -8.31
C GLN A 76 -10.64 -11.20 -8.38
N THR A 77 -11.21 -11.13 -8.36
CA THR A 77 -12.02 -11.32 -8.47
C THR A 77 -12.83 -11.41 -9.03
N ALA A 78 -13.25 -11.40 -9.29
CA ALA A 78 -13.84 -11.44 -9.80
C ALA A 78 -14.69 -11.46 -9.99
N SER A 79 -15.07 -11.36 -9.86
CA SER A 79 -15.60 -11.37 -10.10
C SER A 79 -15.96 -11.38 -10.24
#